data_51a88555c84694d687410e5a9b510c7b
#
_entry.id   51a88555c84694d687410e5a9b510c7b
#
_cell.length_a   1.000
_cell.length_b   1.000
_cell.length_c   1.000
_cell.angle_alpha   90.00
_cell.angle_beta   90.00
_cell.angle_gamma   90.00
#
_symmetry.space_group_name_H-M   'P 1'
#
loop_
_entity.id
_entity.type
_entity.pdbx_description
1 polymer ?
#
loop_
_entity_poly.entity_id
_entity_poly.type
_entity_poly.pdbx_seq_one_letter_code
_entity_poly.pdbx_strand_id
1 'polypeptide(L)'
;MFDDVRQAFRDLLRGTPPSGDARRSIVAQMRETLVQARMGLDDLRKGVEETRARLGRERSELETVRRRKQLADGIKDAETVAIAERYEKQHAERAALLERKLETQEAELAMVEREVGEMNAEFKLAAAGANPGVSAGSATDSPSVGASQDDVTADNAGLRDELDGLARARRRAEAESTADEKLAALKRRMGK
;
A
#
# COMPACT_ATOMS: atom_id res chain seq x y z
N MET A 1 -8.08 9.65 -3.89
CA MET A 1 -8.53 8.53 -3.01
C MET A 1 -7.94 8.61 -1.61
N PHE A 2 -6.62 8.73 -1.44
CA PHE A 2 -6.00 8.86 -0.10
C PHE A 2 -6.33 10.19 0.58
N ASP A 3 -6.34 11.29 -0.17
CA ASP A 3 -6.70 12.62 0.33
C ASP A 3 -8.13 12.68 0.88
N ASP A 4 -9.06 11.97 0.25
CA ASP A 4 -10.46 11.90 0.70
C ASP A 4 -10.59 11.18 2.04
N VAL A 5 -9.84 10.07 2.21
CA VAL A 5 -9.79 9.31 3.46
C VAL A 5 -9.18 10.16 4.58
N ARG A 6 -8.10 10.87 4.29
CA ARG A 6 -7.44 11.78 5.22
C ARG A 6 -8.33 12.96 5.61
N GLN A 7 -9.06 13.52 4.66
CA GLN A 7 -10.00 14.60 4.94
C GLN A 7 -11.14 14.13 5.85
N ALA A 8 -11.74 12.97 5.54
CA ALA A 8 -12.78 12.37 6.37
C ALA A 8 -12.29 12.13 7.81
N PHE A 9 -11.06 11.65 7.97
CA PHE A 9 -10.48 11.43 9.29
C PHE A 9 -10.29 12.75 10.07
N ARG A 10 -9.80 13.82 9.41
CA ARG A 10 -9.68 15.15 10.05
C ARG A 10 -11.01 15.76 10.43
N ASP A 11 -12.03 15.56 9.63
CA ASP A 11 -13.38 16.07 9.91
C ASP A 11 -13.97 15.39 11.14
N LEU A 12 -13.69 14.08 11.32
CA LEU A 12 -14.06 13.34 12.53
C LEU A 12 -13.37 13.88 13.79
N LEU A 13 -12.08 14.28 13.66
CA LEU A 13 -11.33 14.87 14.78
C LEU A 13 -11.79 16.27 15.19
N ARG A 14 -12.30 17.07 14.25
CA ARG A 14 -12.80 18.43 14.51
C ARG A 14 -14.15 18.46 15.19
N GLY A 15 -14.91 17.37 15.10
CA GLY A 15 -16.20 17.24 15.76
C GLY A 15 -16.01 17.11 17.28
N THR A 16 -16.51 18.08 18.07
CA THR A 16 -16.55 17.97 19.53
C THR A 16 -17.73 17.10 19.92
N PRO A 17 -17.56 15.87 20.39
CA PRO A 17 -18.68 15.00 20.72
C PRO A 17 -19.35 15.48 21.98
N PRO A 18 -20.67 15.83 21.96
CA PRO A 18 -21.40 16.35 23.11
C PRO A 18 -21.77 15.26 24.12
N SER A 19 -21.64 13.98 23.78
CA SER A 19 -22.04 12.85 24.64
C SER A 19 -21.09 11.64 24.45
N GLY A 20 -21.06 10.75 25.45
CA GLY A 20 -20.27 9.52 25.39
C GLY A 20 -20.62 8.59 24.23
N ASP A 21 -21.89 8.59 23.79
CA ASP A 21 -22.36 7.79 22.66
C ASP A 21 -21.89 8.37 21.32
N ALA A 22 -21.98 9.67 21.14
CA ALA A 22 -21.44 10.35 19.96
C ALA A 22 -19.92 10.13 19.81
N ARG A 23 -19.20 10.15 20.93
CA ARG A 23 -17.77 9.84 20.94
C ARG A 23 -17.49 8.41 20.51
N ARG A 24 -18.22 7.41 21.02
CA ARG A 24 -18.07 6.02 20.59
C ARG A 24 -18.30 5.85 19.09
N SER A 25 -19.31 6.52 18.55
CA SER A 25 -19.59 6.53 17.11
C SER A 25 -18.42 7.13 16.29
N ILE A 26 -17.85 8.25 16.74
CA ILE A 26 -16.70 8.88 16.07
C ILE A 26 -15.49 7.95 16.09
N VAL A 27 -15.15 7.35 17.21
CA VAL A 27 -14.04 6.40 17.33
C VAL A 27 -14.24 5.19 16.41
N ALA A 28 -15.47 4.68 16.30
CA ALA A 28 -15.78 3.58 15.37
C ALA A 28 -15.58 3.99 13.91
N GLN A 29 -16.01 5.19 13.52
CA GLN A 29 -15.79 5.72 12.17
C GLN A 29 -14.30 5.96 11.87
N MET A 30 -13.54 6.50 12.84
CA MET A 30 -12.09 6.66 12.72
C MET A 30 -11.38 5.31 12.50
N ARG A 31 -11.84 4.27 13.22
CA ARG A 31 -11.33 2.90 13.07
C ARG A 31 -11.55 2.38 11.65
N GLU A 32 -12.77 2.52 11.13
CA GLU A 32 -13.11 2.10 9.77
C GLU A 32 -12.27 2.83 8.74
N THR A 33 -12.15 4.15 8.87
CA THR A 33 -11.31 4.98 7.97
C THR A 33 -9.84 4.55 8.02
N LEU A 34 -9.32 4.25 9.21
CA LEU A 34 -7.94 3.75 9.37
C LEU A 34 -7.73 2.36 8.72
N VAL A 35 -8.74 1.49 8.77
CA VAL A 35 -8.70 0.18 8.07
C VAL A 35 -8.60 0.40 6.56
N GLN A 36 -9.42 1.30 6.00
CA GLN A 36 -9.38 1.63 4.57
C GLN A 36 -8.02 2.23 4.17
N ALA A 37 -7.47 3.12 5.00
CA ALA A 37 -6.14 3.70 4.77
C ALA A 37 -5.04 2.63 4.72
N ARG A 38 -5.08 1.66 5.63
CA ARG A 38 -4.11 0.55 5.66
C ARG A 38 -4.24 -0.36 4.45
N MET A 39 -5.47 -0.64 4.00
CA MET A 39 -5.66 -1.42 2.76
C MET A 39 -5.06 -0.70 1.56
N GLY A 40 -5.28 0.61 1.42
CA GLY A 40 -4.65 1.42 0.37
C GLY A 40 -3.12 1.42 0.44
N LEU A 41 -2.55 1.47 1.65
CA LEU A 41 -1.11 1.36 1.87
C LEU A 41 -0.55 0.01 1.40
N ASP A 42 -1.25 -1.08 1.69
CA ASP A 42 -0.82 -2.42 1.24
C ASP A 42 -0.88 -2.57 -0.28
N ASP A 43 -1.84 -1.89 -0.94
CA ASP A 43 -1.90 -1.85 -2.40
C ASP A 43 -0.75 -1.07 -3.02
N LEU A 44 -0.37 0.05 -2.43
CA LEU A 44 0.82 0.80 -2.85
C LEU A 44 2.09 -0.04 -2.71
N ARG A 45 2.25 -0.76 -1.60
CA ARG A 45 3.38 -1.68 -1.38
C ARG A 45 3.46 -2.75 -2.46
N LYS A 46 2.32 -3.40 -2.78
CA LYS A 46 2.26 -4.37 -3.88
C LYS A 46 2.65 -3.74 -5.22
N GLY A 47 2.15 -2.54 -5.50
CA GLY A 47 2.49 -1.81 -6.73
C GLY A 47 3.99 -1.53 -6.86
N VAL A 48 4.65 -1.14 -5.77
CA VAL A 48 6.11 -0.96 -5.70
C VAL A 48 6.84 -2.28 -6.00
N GLU A 49 6.45 -3.37 -5.34
CA GLU A 49 7.08 -4.68 -5.54
C GLU A 49 6.91 -5.20 -6.97
N GLU A 50 5.73 -5.02 -7.57
CA GLU A 50 5.49 -5.39 -8.96
C GLU A 50 6.35 -4.59 -9.93
N THR A 51 6.47 -3.28 -9.70
CA THR A 51 7.30 -2.40 -10.54
C THR A 51 8.76 -2.77 -10.41
N ARG A 52 9.24 -3.05 -9.18
CA ARG A 52 10.61 -3.52 -8.91
C ARG A 52 10.91 -4.86 -9.61
N ALA A 53 9.97 -5.79 -9.55
CA ALA A 53 10.11 -7.08 -10.24
C ALA A 53 10.14 -6.93 -11.77
N ARG A 54 9.33 -6.01 -12.33
CA ARG A 54 9.36 -5.70 -13.77
C ARG A 54 10.68 -5.07 -14.20
N LEU A 55 11.17 -4.11 -13.42
CA LEU A 55 12.48 -3.49 -13.65
C LEU A 55 13.61 -4.51 -13.62
N GLY A 56 13.58 -5.44 -12.65
CA GLY A 56 14.55 -6.54 -12.57
C GLY A 56 14.57 -7.40 -13.83
N ARG A 57 13.40 -7.73 -14.38
CA ARG A 57 13.30 -8.49 -15.66
C ARG A 57 13.87 -7.71 -16.83
N GLU A 58 13.51 -6.44 -17.00
CA GLU A 58 14.04 -5.62 -18.11
C GLU A 58 15.57 -5.46 -18.03
N ARG A 59 16.12 -5.29 -16.84
CA ARG A 59 17.59 -5.24 -16.64
C ARG A 59 18.27 -6.57 -17.00
N SER A 60 17.68 -7.70 -16.65
CA SER A 60 18.19 -9.03 -17.00
C SER A 60 18.17 -9.29 -18.50
N GLU A 61 17.08 -8.88 -19.17
CA GLU A 61 16.99 -8.98 -20.63
C GLU A 61 18.00 -8.06 -21.31
N LEU A 62 18.16 -6.84 -20.83
CA LEU A 62 19.16 -5.90 -21.32
C LEU A 62 20.59 -6.49 -21.25
N GLU A 63 20.93 -7.09 -20.12
CA GLU A 63 22.22 -7.77 -19.95
C GLU A 63 22.38 -8.95 -20.92
N THR A 64 21.33 -9.74 -21.09
CA THR A 64 21.31 -10.86 -22.03
C THR A 64 21.53 -10.40 -23.48
N VAL A 65 20.84 -9.32 -23.88
CA VAL A 65 20.99 -8.72 -25.21
C VAL A 65 22.42 -8.19 -25.42
N ARG A 66 22.98 -7.50 -24.43
CA ARG A 66 24.36 -7.00 -24.47
C ARG A 66 25.37 -8.12 -24.65
N ARG A 67 25.22 -9.21 -23.90
CA ARG A 67 26.08 -10.38 -24.03
C ARG A 67 25.98 -11.02 -25.43
N ARG A 68 24.76 -11.18 -25.96
CA ARG A 68 24.53 -11.69 -27.32
C ARG A 68 25.16 -10.80 -28.39
N LYS A 69 25.04 -9.47 -28.24
CA LYS A 69 25.68 -8.49 -29.12
C LYS A 69 27.19 -8.66 -29.15
N GLN A 70 27.82 -8.79 -27.97
CA GLN A 70 29.28 -9.00 -27.88
C GLN A 70 29.74 -10.31 -28.56
N LEU A 71 28.95 -11.40 -28.42
CA LEU A 71 29.24 -12.67 -29.07
C LEU A 71 29.13 -12.55 -30.59
N ALA A 72 28.09 -11.91 -31.11
CA ALA A 72 27.90 -11.68 -32.55
C ALA A 72 29.00 -10.80 -33.15
N ASP A 73 29.41 -9.75 -32.43
CA ASP A 73 30.51 -8.88 -32.84
C ASP A 73 31.83 -9.67 -32.93
N GLY A 74 32.10 -10.57 -31.98
CA GLY A 74 33.27 -11.44 -31.96
C GLY A 74 33.38 -12.35 -33.19
N ILE A 75 32.27 -12.77 -33.80
CA ILE A 75 32.22 -13.57 -35.04
C ILE A 75 31.95 -12.73 -36.30
N LYS A 76 31.90 -11.39 -36.16
CA LYS A 76 31.63 -10.41 -37.22
C LYS A 76 30.26 -10.60 -37.90
N ASP A 77 29.24 -11.04 -37.15
CA ASP A 77 27.86 -11.13 -37.60
C ASP A 77 27.16 -9.76 -37.46
N ALA A 78 27.32 -8.92 -38.47
CA ALA A 78 26.79 -7.56 -38.47
C ALA A 78 25.26 -7.49 -38.44
N GLU A 79 24.56 -8.50 -38.96
CA GLU A 79 23.11 -8.55 -38.98
C GLU A 79 22.56 -8.77 -37.54
N THR A 80 23.11 -9.76 -36.84
CA THR A 80 22.75 -10.03 -35.44
C THR A 80 23.12 -8.87 -34.52
N VAL A 81 24.27 -8.20 -34.74
CA VAL A 81 24.66 -6.99 -34.01
C VAL A 81 23.61 -5.89 -34.17
N ALA A 82 23.19 -5.59 -35.40
CA ALA A 82 22.20 -4.54 -35.69
C ALA A 82 20.82 -4.84 -35.06
N ILE A 83 20.42 -6.11 -35.02
CA ILE A 83 19.21 -6.56 -34.33
C ILE A 83 19.35 -6.37 -32.82
N ALA A 84 20.45 -6.81 -32.23
CA ALA A 84 20.73 -6.69 -30.80
C ALA A 84 20.76 -5.22 -30.35
N GLU A 85 21.31 -4.31 -31.13
CA GLU A 85 21.32 -2.87 -30.83
C GLU A 85 19.90 -2.28 -30.71
N ARG A 86 18.98 -2.70 -31.58
CA ARG A 86 17.58 -2.29 -31.46
C ARG A 86 16.94 -2.77 -30.18
N TYR A 87 17.14 -4.02 -29.83
CA TYR A 87 16.60 -4.58 -28.58
C TYR A 87 17.26 -3.96 -27.34
N GLU A 88 18.58 -3.74 -27.37
CA GLU A 88 19.31 -3.06 -26.31
C GLU A 88 18.69 -1.69 -26.03
N LYS A 89 18.46 -0.90 -27.07
CA LYS A 89 17.81 0.42 -26.93
C LYS A 89 16.39 0.30 -26.33
N GLN A 90 15.58 -0.63 -26.83
CA GLN A 90 14.22 -0.82 -26.33
C GLN A 90 14.18 -1.22 -24.84
N HIS A 91 15.01 -2.19 -24.43
CA HIS A 91 15.08 -2.61 -23.04
C HIS A 91 15.66 -1.52 -22.14
N ALA A 92 16.64 -0.75 -22.61
CA ALA A 92 17.19 0.39 -21.87
C ALA A 92 16.14 1.50 -21.64
N GLU A 93 15.36 1.84 -22.68
CA GLU A 93 14.28 2.82 -22.56
C GLU A 93 13.17 2.38 -21.59
N ARG A 94 12.79 1.09 -21.65
CA ARG A 94 11.80 0.51 -20.72
C ARG A 94 12.31 0.49 -19.28
N ALA A 95 13.57 0.09 -19.09
CA ALA A 95 14.21 0.10 -17.78
C ALA A 95 14.23 1.51 -17.18
N ALA A 96 14.64 2.52 -17.96
CA ALA A 96 14.65 3.91 -17.52
C ALA A 96 13.25 4.44 -17.16
N LEU A 97 12.21 4.03 -17.91
CA LEU A 97 10.83 4.38 -17.58
C LEU A 97 10.36 3.75 -16.27
N LEU A 98 10.69 2.47 -16.06
CA LEU A 98 10.34 1.73 -14.84
C LEU A 98 11.11 2.26 -13.62
N GLU A 99 12.35 2.71 -13.78
CA GLU A 99 13.13 3.36 -12.72
C GLU A 99 12.46 4.63 -12.22
N ARG A 100 12.05 5.53 -13.13
CA ARG A 100 11.33 6.76 -12.75
C ARG A 100 9.98 6.45 -12.10
N LYS A 101 9.27 5.45 -12.62
CA LYS A 101 8.01 5.02 -12.02
C LYS A 101 8.23 4.48 -10.61
N LEU A 102 9.24 3.66 -10.40
CA LEU A 102 9.58 3.09 -9.09
C LEU A 102 9.92 4.20 -8.09
N GLU A 103 10.76 5.16 -8.48
CA GLU A 103 11.12 6.32 -7.65
C GLU A 103 9.87 7.10 -7.20
N THR A 104 8.96 7.37 -8.13
CA THR A 104 7.70 8.07 -7.81
C THR A 104 6.82 7.26 -6.85
N GLN A 105 6.68 5.96 -7.09
CA GLN A 105 5.88 5.07 -6.24
C GLN A 105 6.50 4.89 -4.84
N GLU A 106 7.81 4.82 -4.72
CA GLU A 106 8.50 4.74 -3.43
C GLU A 106 8.35 6.05 -2.63
N ALA A 107 8.40 7.20 -3.30
CA ALA A 107 8.15 8.49 -2.65
C ALA A 107 6.69 8.61 -2.17
N GLU A 108 5.72 8.19 -2.97
CA GLU A 108 4.31 8.14 -2.61
C GLU A 108 4.08 7.19 -1.43
N LEU A 109 4.65 5.99 -1.47
CA LEU A 109 4.57 5.01 -0.39
C LEU A 109 5.08 5.59 0.94
N ALA A 110 6.26 6.23 0.93
CA ALA A 110 6.85 6.83 2.12
C ALA A 110 5.99 7.97 2.70
N MET A 111 5.31 8.73 1.84
CA MET A 111 4.38 9.78 2.26
C MET A 111 3.15 9.15 2.94
N VAL A 112 2.53 8.18 2.30
CA VAL A 112 1.33 7.51 2.80
C VAL A 112 1.60 6.71 4.08
N GLU A 113 2.76 6.06 4.21
CA GLU A 113 3.16 5.38 5.46
C GLU A 113 3.20 6.34 6.65
N ARG A 114 3.72 7.54 6.45
CA ARG A 114 3.76 8.59 7.48
C ARG A 114 2.36 9.05 7.85
N GLU A 115 1.51 9.32 6.86
CA GLU A 115 0.12 9.73 7.08
C GLU A 115 -0.70 8.70 7.84
N VAL A 116 -0.59 7.41 7.46
CA VAL A 116 -1.27 6.31 8.18
C VAL A 116 -0.72 6.18 9.61
N GLY A 117 0.58 6.43 9.81
CA GLY A 117 1.19 6.49 11.14
C GLY A 117 0.60 7.58 12.01
N GLU A 118 0.42 8.79 11.46
CA GLU A 118 -0.21 9.93 12.14
C GLU A 118 -1.67 9.63 12.47
N MET A 119 -2.46 9.14 11.50
CA MET A 119 -3.86 8.74 11.73
C MET A 119 -3.99 7.69 12.84
N ASN A 120 -3.07 6.72 12.89
CA ASN A 120 -3.08 5.70 13.92
C ASN A 120 -2.75 6.27 15.32
N ALA A 121 -1.85 7.25 15.41
CA ALA A 121 -1.54 7.95 16.65
C ALA A 121 -2.74 8.76 17.15
N GLU A 122 -3.40 9.50 16.26
CA GLU A 122 -4.59 10.30 16.55
C GLU A 122 -5.78 9.41 16.98
N PHE A 123 -5.97 8.27 16.30
CA PHE A 123 -6.97 7.28 16.71
C PHE A 123 -6.74 6.76 18.13
N LYS A 124 -5.49 6.43 18.47
CA LYS A 124 -5.15 5.97 19.83
C LYS A 124 -5.46 7.02 20.89
N LEU A 125 -5.17 8.29 20.63
CA LEU A 125 -5.50 9.39 21.52
C LEU A 125 -7.02 9.57 21.69
N ALA A 126 -7.76 9.53 20.61
CA ALA A 126 -9.23 9.61 20.64
C ALA A 126 -9.86 8.44 21.39
N ALA A 127 -9.37 7.22 21.19
CA ALA A 127 -9.83 6.01 21.89
C ALA A 127 -9.51 6.07 23.38
N ALA A 128 -8.34 6.57 23.77
CA ALA A 128 -7.94 6.74 25.16
C ALA A 128 -8.67 7.90 25.89
N GLY A 129 -9.48 8.67 25.19
CA GLY A 129 -10.20 9.76 25.80
C GLY A 129 -9.46 11.10 25.84
N ALA A 130 -8.26 11.19 25.29
CA ALA A 130 -7.53 12.42 25.15
C ALA A 130 -8.07 13.23 23.96
N ASN A 131 -8.38 14.51 24.16
CA ASN A 131 -8.76 15.42 23.07
C ASN A 131 -7.51 15.77 22.28
N PRO A 132 -7.38 15.38 20.99
CA PRO A 132 -6.19 15.68 20.19
C PRO A 132 -6.01 17.19 19.91
N GLY A 133 -7.01 18.01 20.21
CA GLY A 133 -6.98 19.47 20.04
C GLY A 133 -6.44 20.27 21.23
N VAL A 134 -6.10 19.63 22.36
CA VAL A 134 -5.56 20.32 23.54
C VAL A 134 -4.12 19.84 23.79
N SER A 135 -3.21 20.24 22.91
CA SER A 135 -1.78 20.08 23.14
C SER A 135 -1.23 21.33 23.82
N ALA A 136 -0.65 21.10 24.99
CA ALA A 136 0.28 21.94 25.72
C ALA A 136 -0.26 23.29 26.31
N GLY A 137 -0.78 23.19 27.51
CA GLY A 137 -0.92 24.38 28.37
C GLY A 137 -1.66 24.08 29.67
N SER A 138 -1.13 23.32 30.56
CA SER A 138 -1.19 23.39 32.02
C SER A 138 -0.99 21.99 32.64
N ALA A 139 0.19 21.82 33.17
CA ALA A 139 0.43 20.85 34.21
C ALA A 139 -0.19 21.41 35.49
N THR A 140 -1.24 20.77 35.98
CA THR A 140 -1.52 20.63 37.43
C THR A 140 -2.74 19.74 37.60
N ASP A 141 -2.53 18.80 38.48
CA ASP A 141 -3.51 18.02 39.23
C ASP A 141 -3.99 16.73 38.61
N SER A 142 -3.46 15.65 39.12
CA SER A 142 -3.93 14.30 38.97
C SER A 142 -5.22 14.06 39.75
N PRO A 143 -6.16 13.31 39.18
CA PRO A 143 -6.56 12.11 39.89
C PRO A 143 -6.26 10.86 39.07
N SER A 144 -5.56 9.94 39.70
CA SER A 144 -5.39 8.57 39.27
C SER A 144 -6.74 7.89 39.10
N VAL A 145 -7.18 7.70 37.87
CA VAL A 145 -8.17 6.69 37.53
C VAL A 145 -7.45 5.68 36.66
N GLY A 146 -7.24 4.50 37.24
CA GLY A 146 -6.65 3.36 36.55
C GLY A 146 -7.51 2.95 35.36
N ALA A 147 -7.15 3.45 34.20
CA ALA A 147 -7.56 2.85 32.93
C ALA A 147 -6.59 1.73 32.67
N SER A 148 -7.10 0.51 32.79
CA SER A 148 -6.34 -0.72 32.57
C SER A 148 -5.66 -0.68 31.22
N GLN A 149 -4.34 -0.88 31.18
CA GLN A 149 -3.55 -1.06 29.95
C GLN A 149 -4.07 -2.20 29.06
N ASP A 150 -4.90 -3.07 29.61
CA ASP A 150 -5.51 -4.22 28.93
C ASP A 150 -6.56 -3.84 27.88
N ASP A 151 -7.25 -2.70 28.02
CA ASP A 151 -8.33 -2.29 27.12
C ASP A 151 -7.79 -1.72 25.78
N VAL A 152 -6.63 -1.06 25.81
CA VAL A 152 -5.96 -0.53 24.61
C VAL A 152 -5.28 -1.64 23.77
N THR A 153 -4.86 -2.71 24.43
CA THR A 153 -4.30 -3.90 23.77
C THR A 153 -5.39 -4.76 23.14
N ALA A 154 -6.57 -4.85 23.75
CA ALA A 154 -7.71 -5.57 23.20
C ALA A 154 -8.24 -4.91 21.91
N ASP A 155 -8.30 -3.56 21.86
CA ASP A 155 -8.71 -2.82 20.66
C ASP A 155 -7.70 -2.96 19.50
N ASN A 156 -6.40 -3.02 19.81
CA ASN A 156 -5.38 -3.29 18.78
C ASN A 156 -5.42 -4.75 18.28
N ALA A 157 -5.78 -5.71 19.12
CA ALA A 157 -5.97 -7.10 18.72
C ALA A 157 -7.20 -7.23 17.80
N GLY A 158 -8.33 -6.61 18.16
CA GLY A 158 -9.53 -6.58 17.32
C GLY A 158 -9.31 -5.93 15.95
N LEU A 159 -8.52 -4.86 15.88
CA LEU A 159 -8.16 -4.21 14.62
C LEU A 159 -7.27 -5.12 13.73
N ARG A 160 -6.36 -5.88 14.33
CA ARG A 160 -5.53 -6.86 13.60
C ARG A 160 -6.37 -8.02 13.08
N ASP A 161 -7.27 -8.56 13.87
CA ASP A 161 -8.16 -9.65 13.45
C ASP A 161 -9.09 -9.21 12.31
N GLU A 162 -9.57 -7.97 12.34
CA GLU A 162 -10.39 -7.38 11.29
C GLU A 162 -9.61 -7.18 9.99
N LEU A 163 -8.37 -6.68 10.08
CA LEU A 163 -7.45 -6.57 8.94
C LEU A 163 -7.10 -7.93 8.33
N ASP A 164 -6.83 -8.92 9.17
CA ASP A 164 -6.56 -10.29 8.72
C ASP A 164 -7.79 -10.94 8.09
N GLY A 165 -8.98 -10.62 8.59
CA GLY A 165 -10.27 -11.02 8.03
C GLY A 165 -10.48 -10.45 6.63
N LEU A 166 -10.30 -9.16 6.46
CA LEU A 166 -10.41 -8.45 5.17
C LEU A 166 -9.34 -8.90 4.18
N ALA A 167 -8.11 -9.10 4.63
CA ALA A 167 -7.03 -9.61 3.78
C ALA A 167 -7.30 -11.05 3.31
N ARG A 168 -7.94 -11.88 4.14
CA ARG A 168 -8.39 -13.24 3.73
C ARG A 168 -9.54 -13.19 2.75
N ALA A 169 -10.54 -12.33 2.97
CA ALA A 169 -11.68 -12.14 2.06
C ALA A 169 -11.22 -11.67 0.68
N ARG A 170 -10.30 -10.70 0.65
CA ARG A 170 -9.71 -10.19 -0.60
C ARG A 170 -8.93 -11.26 -1.36
N ARG A 171 -8.08 -12.03 -0.68
CA ARG A 171 -7.36 -13.16 -1.32
C ARG A 171 -8.28 -14.21 -1.91
N ARG A 172 -9.46 -14.47 -1.28
CA ARG A 172 -10.47 -15.36 -1.84
C ARG A 172 -11.09 -14.78 -3.11
N ALA A 173 -11.49 -13.50 -3.10
CA ALA A 173 -12.05 -12.84 -4.26
C ALA A 173 -11.06 -12.78 -5.45
N GLU A 174 -9.78 -12.50 -5.18
CA GLU A 174 -8.72 -12.55 -6.19
C GLU A 174 -8.51 -13.96 -6.75
N ALA A 175 -8.56 -15.00 -5.89
CA ALA A 175 -8.44 -16.39 -6.30
C ALA A 175 -9.65 -16.86 -7.14
N GLU A 176 -10.86 -16.44 -6.77
CA GLU A 176 -12.09 -16.71 -7.55
C GLU A 176 -12.03 -16.03 -8.91
N SER A 177 -11.66 -14.75 -8.98
CA SER A 177 -11.49 -14.02 -10.24
C SER A 177 -10.46 -14.68 -11.16
N THR A 178 -9.30 -15.08 -10.62
CA THR A 178 -8.27 -15.78 -11.41
C THR A 178 -8.70 -17.19 -11.83
N ALA A 179 -9.51 -17.87 -11.04
CA ALA A 179 -10.09 -19.17 -11.40
C ALA A 179 -11.10 -19.03 -12.53
N ASP A 180 -11.97 -18.02 -12.47
CA ASP A 180 -12.96 -17.74 -13.52
C ASP A 180 -12.31 -17.33 -14.83
N GLU A 181 -11.25 -16.52 -14.80
CA GLU A 181 -10.45 -16.18 -15.99
C GLU A 181 -9.82 -17.42 -16.64
N LYS A 182 -9.24 -18.32 -15.83
CA LYS A 182 -8.66 -19.58 -16.31
C LYS A 182 -9.73 -20.50 -16.88
N LEU A 183 -10.89 -20.55 -16.24
CA LEU A 183 -12.02 -21.37 -16.70
C LEU A 183 -12.61 -20.82 -18.00
N ALA A 184 -12.71 -19.50 -18.14
CA ALA A 184 -13.12 -18.85 -19.39
C ALA A 184 -12.10 -19.09 -20.52
N ALA A 185 -10.81 -19.04 -20.22
CA ALA A 185 -9.75 -19.35 -21.18
C ALA A 185 -9.77 -20.82 -21.63
N LEU A 186 -9.99 -21.76 -20.69
CA LEU A 186 -10.17 -23.18 -21.00
C LEU A 186 -11.41 -23.44 -21.87
N LYS A 187 -12.55 -22.83 -21.54
CA LYS A 187 -13.77 -22.94 -22.35
C LYS A 187 -13.57 -22.44 -23.78
N ARG A 188 -12.86 -21.31 -23.97
CA ARG A 188 -12.51 -20.79 -25.30
C ARG A 188 -11.60 -21.75 -26.07
N ARG A 189 -10.71 -22.47 -25.39
CA ARG A 189 -9.78 -23.44 -26.00
C ARG A 189 -10.45 -24.76 -26.35
N MET A 190 -11.45 -25.18 -25.60
CA MET A 190 -12.20 -26.40 -25.84
C MET A 190 -13.37 -26.22 -26.81
N GLY A 191 -13.86 -24.99 -27.02
CA GLY A 191 -14.94 -24.67 -27.95
C GLY A 191 -14.48 -24.35 -29.38
N LYS A 192 -13.18 -24.55 -29.69
CA LYS A 192 -12.59 -24.58 -31.03
C LYS A 192 -12.18 -26.01 -31.39
#